data_c6cced4b618fc2a843bde615fb57e23f
#
_entry.id   c6cced4b618fc2a843bde615fb57e23f
#
_cell.length_a   1.000
_cell.length_b   1.000
_cell.length_c   1.000
_cell.angle_alpha   90.00
_cell.angle_beta   90.00
_cell.angle_gamma   90.00
#
_symmetry.space_group_name_H-M   'P 1'
#
loop_
_entity.id
_entity.type
_entity.pdbx_description
1 polymer ?
#
loop_
_entity_poly.entity_id
_entity_poly.type
_entity_poly.pdbx_seq_one_letter_code
_entity_poly.pdbx_strand_id
1 'polypeptide(L)'
;MFLDESGMNTSMSRSHAWVKRGEELIDRVPMDWGTNLTLLGAIRLTGWVVLTSQFATANKDRFVAWLKSKLLPKLRRGDVVVMDNLRAHHDHRVGPACAARGVRVIYLPPYSPDFNPIESGWALQKQYVRRVAPRHPDALRRVARRARYRVTQQHCRNWFAHCGYPAQPR
;
A
#
# COMPACT_ATOMS: atom_id res chain seq x y z
N MET A 1 1.19 -6.90 -11.75
CA MET A 1 1.39 -6.38 -10.39
C MET A 1 0.58 -5.12 -10.20
N PHE A 2 0.22 -4.81 -8.95
CA PHE A 2 -0.54 -3.61 -8.61
C PHE A 2 0.34 -2.69 -7.78
N LEU A 3 0.28 -1.40 -8.08
CA LEU A 3 1.02 -0.33 -7.43
C LEU A 3 0.04 0.67 -6.84
N ASP A 4 0.36 1.20 -5.66
CA ASP A 4 -0.47 2.19 -5.01
C ASP A 4 0.26 2.90 -3.86
N GLU A 5 -0.35 3.96 -3.34
CA GLU A 5 0.10 4.74 -2.20
C GLU A 5 -0.86 4.59 -1.02
N SER A 6 -0.33 4.67 0.19
CA SER A 6 -1.16 4.69 1.40
C SER A 6 -0.54 5.54 2.49
N GLY A 7 -1.39 6.13 3.33
CA GLY A 7 -0.98 6.91 4.50
C GLY A 7 -1.21 6.16 5.80
N MET A 8 -0.29 6.34 6.75
CA MET A 8 -0.44 5.96 8.15
C MET A 8 0.00 7.13 9.02
N ASN A 9 -0.55 7.27 10.22
CA ASN A 9 -0.18 8.35 11.12
C ASN A 9 -0.07 7.90 12.58
N THR A 10 0.48 8.75 13.43
CA THR A 10 0.70 8.47 14.85
C THR A 10 -0.58 8.54 15.70
N SER A 11 -1.69 9.01 15.14
CA SER A 11 -3.01 9.02 15.82
C SER A 11 -3.84 7.76 15.54
N MET A 12 -3.37 6.86 14.66
CA MET A 12 -4.08 5.61 14.40
C MET A 12 -4.29 4.80 15.68
N SER A 13 -5.55 4.47 15.96
CA SER A 13 -5.99 3.71 17.13
C SER A 13 -6.96 2.62 16.70
N ARG A 14 -7.20 1.67 17.57
CA ARG A 14 -8.21 0.63 17.35
C ARG A 14 -9.59 1.29 17.21
N SER A 15 -10.41 0.82 16.30
CA SER A 15 -11.78 1.25 16.12
C SER A 15 -12.78 0.40 16.94
N HIS A 16 -12.35 -0.78 17.36
CA HIS A 16 -13.20 -1.74 18.08
C HIS A 16 -12.37 -2.50 19.11
N ALA A 17 -13.02 -2.87 20.21
CA ALA A 17 -12.50 -3.84 21.19
C ALA A 17 -13.66 -4.64 21.79
N TRP A 18 -13.36 -5.73 22.46
CA TRP A 18 -14.32 -6.57 23.15
C TRP A 18 -14.36 -6.19 24.63
N VAL A 19 -15.56 -5.96 25.14
CA VAL A 19 -15.85 -5.73 26.57
C VAL A 19 -16.95 -6.69 27.02
N LYS A 20 -17.11 -6.90 28.31
CA LYS A 20 -18.22 -7.69 28.84
C LYS A 20 -19.54 -7.00 28.52
N ARG A 21 -20.57 -7.80 28.32
CA ARG A 21 -21.91 -7.26 28.08
C ARG A 21 -22.36 -6.34 29.23
N GLY A 22 -22.75 -5.12 28.88
CA GLY A 22 -23.14 -4.09 29.83
C GLY A 22 -22.00 -3.18 30.31
N GLU A 23 -20.76 -3.43 29.91
CA GLU A 23 -19.64 -2.53 30.17
C GLU A 23 -19.42 -1.57 28.99
N GLU A 24 -18.98 -0.34 29.28
CA GLU A 24 -18.60 0.65 28.29
C GLU A 24 -17.10 0.57 28.04
N LEU A 25 -16.71 0.64 26.75
CA LEU A 25 -15.30 0.75 26.37
C LEU A 25 -14.91 2.21 26.28
N ILE A 26 -14.01 2.64 27.16
CA ILE A 26 -13.39 3.97 27.11
C ILE A 26 -11.94 3.80 26.68
N ASP A 27 -11.57 4.41 25.54
CA ASP A 27 -10.17 4.48 25.07
C ASP A 27 -9.76 5.94 24.85
N ARG A 28 -8.49 6.25 25.11
CA ARG A 28 -7.92 7.58 24.89
C ARG A 28 -7.20 7.59 23.58
N VAL A 29 -7.66 8.41 22.65
CA VAL A 29 -7.05 8.58 21.33
C VAL A 29 -6.42 9.96 21.21
N PRO A 30 -5.33 10.14 20.46
CA PRO A 30 -4.79 11.47 20.18
C PRO A 30 -5.83 12.31 19.45
N MET A 31 -5.94 13.58 19.85
CA MET A 31 -6.88 14.53 19.25
C MET A 31 -6.36 15.06 17.91
N ASP A 32 -5.04 15.10 17.74
CA ASP A 32 -4.39 15.56 16.51
C ASP A 32 -4.18 14.44 15.51
N TRP A 33 -4.13 14.78 14.21
CA TRP A 33 -3.83 13.84 13.13
C TRP A 33 -2.42 13.24 13.21
N GLY A 34 -1.53 13.85 13.99
CA GLY A 34 -0.16 13.43 14.19
C GLY A 34 0.70 13.47 12.92
N THR A 35 1.85 12.83 12.98
CA THR A 35 2.78 12.77 11.85
C THR A 35 2.36 11.71 10.83
N ASN A 36 2.23 12.10 9.57
CA ASN A 36 1.89 11.21 8.47
C ASN A 36 3.13 10.51 7.90
N LEU A 37 3.02 9.21 7.72
CA LEU A 37 3.95 8.35 7.01
C LEU A 37 3.31 7.89 5.71
N THR A 38 3.84 8.32 4.57
CA THR A 38 3.41 7.85 3.25
C THR A 38 4.14 6.56 2.91
N LEU A 39 3.38 5.57 2.47
CA LEU A 39 3.88 4.31 1.93
C LEU A 39 3.66 4.28 0.43
N LEU A 40 4.66 3.79 -0.29
CA LEU A 40 4.60 3.47 -1.72
C LEU A 40 4.92 2.00 -1.87
N GLY A 41 4.04 1.25 -2.54
CA GLY A 41 4.20 -0.18 -2.66
C GLY A 41 3.74 -0.76 -4.00
N ALA A 42 4.29 -1.92 -4.33
CA ALA A 42 3.81 -2.74 -5.42
C ALA A 42 3.73 -4.20 -4.98
N ILE A 43 2.62 -4.88 -5.34
CA ILE A 43 2.31 -6.24 -4.92
C ILE A 43 2.12 -7.16 -6.14
N ARG A 44 2.54 -8.41 -6.00
CA ARG A 44 2.28 -9.52 -6.92
C ARG A 44 1.61 -10.66 -6.16
N LEU A 45 1.25 -11.72 -6.89
CA LEU A 45 0.77 -12.98 -6.29
C LEU A 45 1.74 -13.59 -5.27
N THR A 46 3.03 -13.28 -5.36
CA THR A 46 4.08 -13.79 -4.47
C THR A 46 4.37 -12.89 -3.26
N GLY A 47 3.75 -11.71 -3.17
CA GLY A 47 3.97 -10.76 -2.08
C GLY A 47 4.39 -9.37 -2.57
N TRP A 48 4.96 -8.59 -1.66
CA TRP A 48 5.50 -7.27 -1.96
C TRP A 48 6.72 -7.34 -2.89
N VAL A 49 6.61 -6.72 -4.03
CA VAL A 49 7.76 -6.48 -4.95
C VAL A 49 8.67 -5.40 -4.36
N VAL A 50 8.04 -4.32 -3.92
CA VAL A 50 8.69 -3.22 -3.22
C VAL A 50 7.69 -2.58 -2.28
N LEU A 51 8.19 -2.14 -1.13
CA LEU A 51 7.44 -1.34 -0.16
C LEU A 51 8.41 -0.39 0.51
N THR A 52 8.14 0.89 0.42
CA THR A 52 8.93 1.97 1.02
C THR A 52 8.03 2.88 1.84
N SER A 53 8.63 3.64 2.73
CA SER A 53 7.92 4.61 3.56
C SER A 53 8.74 5.90 3.71
N GLN A 54 8.06 7.04 3.76
CA GLN A 54 8.69 8.37 3.93
C GLN A 54 7.77 9.31 4.69
N PHE A 55 8.36 10.18 5.52
CA PHE A 55 7.64 11.28 6.15
C PHE A 55 7.58 12.49 5.21
N ALA A 56 6.82 12.33 4.14
CA ALA A 56 6.63 13.37 3.15
C ALA A 56 5.39 13.08 2.35
N THR A 57 4.70 14.11 1.93
CA THR A 57 3.54 13.98 1.03
C THR A 57 4.00 13.43 -0.32
N ALA A 58 3.24 12.50 -0.85
CA ALA A 58 3.43 12.04 -2.22
C ALA A 58 3.20 13.20 -3.19
N ASN A 59 4.10 13.37 -4.14
CA ASN A 59 3.95 14.26 -5.27
C ASN A 59 4.52 13.61 -6.53
N LYS A 60 4.24 14.20 -7.69
CA LYS A 60 4.63 13.67 -9.00
C LYS A 60 6.12 13.35 -9.10
N ASP A 61 6.99 14.25 -8.65
CA ASP A 61 8.43 14.08 -8.79
C ASP A 61 8.96 12.95 -7.90
N ARG A 62 8.48 12.87 -6.66
CA ARG A 62 8.81 11.77 -5.73
C ARG A 62 8.31 10.43 -6.24
N PHE A 63 7.10 10.41 -6.79
CA PHE A 63 6.53 9.21 -7.38
C PHE A 63 7.39 8.73 -8.56
N VAL A 64 7.71 9.61 -9.52
CA VAL A 64 8.54 9.27 -10.67
C VAL A 64 9.95 8.83 -10.25
N ALA A 65 10.56 9.52 -9.28
CA ALA A 65 11.86 9.13 -8.74
C ALA A 65 11.82 7.74 -8.09
N TRP A 66 10.78 7.47 -7.30
CA TRP A 66 10.56 6.16 -6.69
C TRP A 66 10.31 5.06 -7.74
N LEU A 67 9.46 5.32 -8.72
CA LEU A 67 9.20 4.41 -9.82
C LEU A 67 10.52 3.99 -10.50
N LYS A 68 11.34 4.99 -10.90
CA LYS A 68 12.60 4.76 -11.59
C LYS A 68 13.65 4.07 -10.73
N SER A 69 13.80 4.46 -9.46
CA SER A 69 14.89 3.99 -8.61
C SER A 69 14.54 2.73 -7.78
N LYS A 70 13.27 2.48 -7.49
CA LYS A 70 12.85 1.40 -6.58
C LYS A 70 12.04 0.31 -7.27
N LEU A 71 11.08 0.66 -8.13
CA LEU A 71 10.22 -0.32 -8.78
C LEU A 71 10.81 -0.84 -10.08
N LEU A 72 11.11 0.02 -11.05
CA LEU A 72 11.58 -0.41 -12.38
C LEU A 72 12.78 -1.36 -12.36
N PRO A 73 13.79 -1.23 -11.46
CA PRO A 73 14.90 -2.18 -11.39
C PRO A 73 14.48 -3.61 -11.02
N LYS A 74 13.29 -3.79 -10.45
CA LYS A 74 12.72 -5.10 -10.03
C LYS A 74 11.79 -5.71 -11.09
N LEU A 75 11.55 -4.99 -12.17
CA LEU A 75 10.65 -5.41 -13.24
C LEU A 75 11.44 -6.04 -14.40
N ARG A 76 10.75 -6.94 -15.08
CA ARG A 76 11.25 -7.61 -16.28
C ARG A 76 10.47 -7.16 -17.51
N ARG A 77 11.07 -7.30 -18.68
CA ARG A 77 10.35 -7.10 -19.94
C ARG A 77 9.11 -8.00 -19.99
N GLY A 78 7.98 -7.45 -20.40
CA GLY A 78 6.68 -8.12 -20.41
C GLY A 78 5.87 -7.99 -19.12
N ASP A 79 6.44 -7.45 -18.05
CA ASP A 79 5.65 -7.15 -16.84
C ASP A 79 4.57 -6.11 -17.14
N VAL A 80 3.46 -6.22 -16.41
CA VAL A 80 2.35 -5.25 -16.43
C VAL A 80 2.24 -4.62 -15.06
N VAL A 81 2.29 -3.29 -15.00
CA VAL A 81 2.01 -2.49 -13.79
C VAL A 81 0.62 -1.92 -13.91
N VAL A 82 -0.23 -2.25 -12.94
CA VAL A 82 -1.58 -1.70 -12.79
C VAL A 82 -1.55 -0.68 -11.67
N MET A 83 -2.12 0.49 -11.89
CA MET A 83 -2.19 1.57 -10.90
C MET A 83 -3.53 2.30 -11.00
N ASP A 84 -3.90 3.02 -9.96
CA ASP A 84 -5.11 3.83 -9.97
C ASP A 84 -4.97 5.10 -10.83
N ASN A 85 -6.03 5.88 -10.88
CA ASN A 85 -6.13 7.11 -11.67
C ASN A 85 -5.66 8.37 -10.93
N LEU A 86 -4.78 8.27 -9.92
CA LEU A 86 -4.21 9.44 -9.30
C LEU A 86 -3.43 10.30 -10.30
N ARG A 87 -3.59 11.63 -10.22
CA ARG A 87 -2.91 12.59 -11.12
C ARG A 87 -1.38 12.42 -11.14
N ALA A 88 -0.78 11.96 -10.06
CA ALA A 88 0.65 11.70 -9.99
C ALA A 88 1.06 10.53 -10.88
N HIS A 89 0.20 9.52 -11.03
CA HIS A 89 0.45 8.34 -11.86
C HIS A 89 0.37 8.64 -13.37
N HIS A 90 -0.36 9.68 -13.75
CA HIS A 90 -0.47 10.16 -15.14
C HIS A 90 0.63 11.14 -15.55
N ASP A 91 1.70 11.27 -14.76
CA ASP A 91 2.83 12.11 -15.17
C ASP A 91 3.44 11.58 -16.48
N HIS A 92 3.69 12.49 -17.44
CA HIS A 92 4.18 12.17 -18.77
C HIS A 92 5.49 11.36 -18.78
N ARG A 93 6.24 11.34 -17.68
CA ARG A 93 7.50 10.59 -17.50
C ARG A 93 7.28 9.12 -17.16
N VAL A 94 6.10 8.72 -16.69
CA VAL A 94 5.79 7.36 -16.23
C VAL A 94 5.76 6.38 -17.40
N GLY A 95 4.94 6.66 -18.41
CA GLY A 95 4.79 5.80 -19.59
C GLY A 95 6.12 5.52 -20.30
N PRO A 96 6.90 6.54 -20.70
CA PRO A 96 8.19 6.35 -21.32
C PRO A 96 9.20 5.58 -20.46
N ALA A 97 9.22 5.82 -19.14
CA ALA A 97 10.13 5.11 -18.23
C ALA A 97 9.79 3.61 -18.13
N CYS A 98 8.52 3.25 -18.13
CA CYS A 98 8.08 1.85 -18.17
C CYS A 98 8.34 1.22 -19.54
N ALA A 99 7.99 1.91 -20.62
CA ALA A 99 8.19 1.43 -21.99
C ALA A 99 9.65 1.14 -22.31
N ALA A 100 10.58 1.99 -21.85
CA ALA A 100 12.03 1.77 -22.01
C ALA A 100 12.54 0.45 -21.39
N ARG A 101 11.76 -0.13 -20.46
CA ARG A 101 12.01 -1.45 -19.86
C ARG A 101 11.14 -2.57 -20.44
N GLY A 102 10.32 -2.26 -21.46
CA GLY A 102 9.35 -3.20 -22.02
C GLY A 102 8.23 -3.58 -21.01
N VAL A 103 7.91 -2.67 -20.09
CA VAL A 103 6.86 -2.81 -19.09
C VAL A 103 5.64 -2.05 -19.57
N ARG A 104 4.46 -2.68 -19.51
CA ARG A 104 3.18 -2.02 -19.84
C ARG A 104 2.57 -1.41 -18.59
N VAL A 105 1.92 -0.26 -18.75
CA VAL A 105 1.12 0.40 -17.71
C VAL A 105 -0.35 0.25 -18.07
N ILE A 106 -1.16 -0.10 -17.08
CA ILE A 106 -2.63 -0.13 -17.17
C ILE A 106 -3.16 0.70 -16.02
N TYR A 107 -4.14 1.56 -16.29
CA TYR A 107 -4.84 2.32 -15.27
C TYR A 107 -6.17 1.66 -14.95
N LEU A 108 -6.48 1.56 -13.65
CA LEU A 108 -7.80 1.12 -13.20
C LEU A 108 -8.86 2.17 -13.57
N PRO A 109 -10.12 1.78 -13.71
CA PRO A 109 -11.20 2.75 -13.84
C PRO A 109 -11.21 3.71 -12.63
N PRO A 110 -11.68 4.95 -12.81
CA PRO A 110 -11.88 5.87 -11.69
C PRO A 110 -12.75 5.24 -10.58
N TYR A 111 -12.43 5.53 -9.32
CA TYR A 111 -13.21 5.07 -8.15
C TYR A 111 -13.45 3.56 -8.07
N SER A 112 -12.47 2.75 -8.48
CA SER A 112 -12.59 1.29 -8.52
C SER A 112 -11.58 0.58 -7.61
N PRO A 113 -11.58 0.82 -6.29
CA PRO A 113 -10.66 0.17 -5.36
C PRO A 113 -10.88 -1.35 -5.27
N ASP A 114 -12.10 -1.83 -5.60
CA ASP A 114 -12.45 -3.25 -5.58
C ASP A 114 -11.66 -4.08 -6.61
N PHE A 115 -11.13 -3.43 -7.64
CA PHE A 115 -10.22 -4.07 -8.60
C PHE A 115 -8.75 -3.96 -8.21
N ASN A 116 -8.44 -3.41 -7.02
CA ASN A 116 -7.06 -3.18 -6.60
C ASN A 116 -6.66 -4.08 -5.42
N PRO A 117 -6.02 -5.26 -5.65
CA PRO A 117 -5.65 -6.18 -4.58
C PRO A 117 -4.72 -5.60 -3.51
N ILE A 118 -3.98 -4.54 -3.82
CA ILE A 118 -3.05 -3.90 -2.87
C ILE A 118 -3.79 -3.20 -1.73
N GLU A 119 -5.06 -2.79 -1.94
CA GLU A 119 -5.89 -2.17 -0.90
C GLU A 119 -6.10 -3.10 0.30
N SER A 120 -6.31 -4.40 0.04
CA SER A 120 -6.35 -5.41 1.10
C SER A 120 -5.02 -5.52 1.86
N GLY A 121 -3.90 -5.34 1.15
CA GLY A 121 -2.57 -5.27 1.75
C GLY A 121 -2.41 -4.05 2.68
N TRP A 122 -2.92 -2.90 2.26
CA TRP A 122 -2.96 -1.70 3.08
C TRP A 122 -3.88 -1.87 4.29
N ALA A 123 -5.05 -2.47 4.11
CA ALA A 123 -6.00 -2.74 5.20
C ALA A 123 -5.35 -3.60 6.30
N LEU A 124 -4.69 -4.70 5.93
CA LEU A 124 -3.99 -5.58 6.86
C LEU A 124 -2.86 -4.84 7.60
N GLN A 125 -2.06 -4.03 6.90
CA GLN A 125 -1.00 -3.25 7.52
C GLN A 125 -1.54 -2.18 8.47
N LYS A 126 -2.57 -1.44 8.04
CA LYS A 126 -3.24 -0.41 8.88
C LYS A 126 -3.85 -1.04 10.13
N GLN A 127 -4.45 -2.22 10.03
CA GLN A 127 -4.97 -2.96 11.17
C GLN A 127 -3.86 -3.28 12.20
N TYR A 128 -2.69 -3.72 11.71
CA TYR A 128 -1.55 -3.97 12.59
C TYR A 128 -1.05 -2.70 13.26
N VAL A 129 -0.91 -1.59 12.51
CA VAL A 129 -0.51 -0.29 13.06
C VAL A 129 -1.50 0.21 14.10
N ARG A 130 -2.82 0.13 13.83
CA ARG A 130 -3.86 0.50 14.80
C ARG A 130 -3.78 -0.34 16.07
N ARG A 131 -3.48 -1.63 15.95
CA ARG A 131 -3.33 -2.52 17.11
C ARG A 131 -2.16 -2.14 18.00
N VAL A 132 -1.04 -1.75 17.41
CA VAL A 132 0.18 -1.34 18.14
C VAL A 132 0.07 0.10 18.61
N ALA A 133 -0.66 0.95 17.89
CA ALA A 133 -0.91 2.36 18.18
C ALA A 133 0.38 3.17 18.47
N PRO A 134 1.38 3.18 17.56
CA PRO A 134 2.62 3.91 17.79
C PRO A 134 2.38 5.42 17.81
N ARG A 135 2.89 6.11 18.84
CA ARG A 135 2.65 7.54 19.08
C ARG A 135 3.81 8.44 18.64
N HIS A 136 4.94 7.85 18.23
CA HIS A 136 6.10 8.59 17.75
C HIS A 136 6.42 8.23 16.29
N PRO A 137 6.92 9.18 15.47
CA PRO A 137 7.25 8.94 14.07
C PRO A 137 8.16 7.74 13.84
N ASP A 138 9.26 7.61 14.61
CA ASP A 138 10.18 6.48 14.46
C ASP A 138 9.56 5.15 14.87
N ALA A 139 8.69 5.15 15.89
CA ALA A 139 7.94 3.97 16.27
C ALA A 139 6.96 3.58 15.15
N LEU A 140 6.25 4.56 14.56
CA LEU A 140 5.36 4.34 13.42
C LEU A 140 6.12 3.72 12.24
N ARG A 141 7.28 4.27 11.87
CA ARG A 141 8.12 3.73 10.79
C ARG A 141 8.57 2.29 11.08
N ARG A 142 9.01 1.99 12.30
CA ARG A 142 9.39 0.62 12.69
C ARG A 142 8.21 -0.35 12.63
N VAL A 143 7.04 0.07 13.13
CA VAL A 143 5.82 -0.75 13.12
C VAL A 143 5.33 -0.98 11.68
N ALA A 144 5.27 0.04 10.85
CA ALA A 144 4.91 -0.08 9.43
C ALA A 144 5.86 -1.04 8.69
N ARG A 145 7.19 -0.95 8.97
CA ARG A 145 8.17 -1.87 8.39
C ARG A 145 7.96 -3.32 8.85
N ARG A 146 7.54 -3.55 10.10
CA ARG A 146 7.19 -4.89 10.59
C ARG A 146 5.88 -5.40 10.01
N ALA A 147 4.91 -4.52 9.79
CA ALA A 147 3.60 -4.86 9.22
C ALA A 147 3.71 -5.52 7.84
N ARG A 148 4.73 -5.17 7.03
CA ARG A 148 4.95 -5.77 5.71
C ARG A 148 5.05 -7.30 5.74
N TYR A 149 5.64 -7.85 6.79
CA TYR A 149 5.83 -9.31 6.94
C TYR A 149 4.55 -10.05 7.32
N ARG A 150 3.45 -9.34 7.61
CA ARG A 150 2.12 -9.94 7.80
C ARG A 150 1.46 -10.35 6.49
N VAL A 151 1.89 -9.74 5.39
CA VAL A 151 1.39 -10.08 4.05
C VAL A 151 2.10 -11.33 3.56
N THR A 152 1.37 -12.42 3.48
CA THR A 152 1.85 -13.71 2.98
C THR A 152 1.50 -13.89 1.51
N GLN A 153 2.13 -14.85 0.85
CA GLN A 153 1.77 -15.24 -0.51
C GLN A 153 0.30 -15.71 -0.60
N GLN A 154 -0.18 -16.43 0.42
CA GLN A 154 -1.58 -16.89 0.45
C GLN A 154 -2.55 -15.72 0.51
N HIS A 155 -2.25 -14.68 1.32
CA HIS A 155 -3.02 -13.45 1.32
C HIS A 155 -3.09 -12.83 -0.08
N CYS A 156 -1.96 -12.70 -0.75
CA CYS A 156 -1.91 -12.12 -2.10
C CYS A 156 -2.76 -12.91 -3.09
N ARG A 157 -2.64 -14.24 -3.11
CA ARG A 157 -3.46 -15.09 -3.97
C ARG A 157 -4.95 -14.89 -3.74
N ASN A 158 -5.38 -14.85 -2.48
CA ASN A 158 -6.78 -14.65 -2.13
C ASN A 158 -7.28 -13.25 -2.55
N TRP A 159 -6.49 -12.21 -2.33
CA TRP A 159 -6.85 -10.84 -2.72
C TRP A 159 -6.93 -10.66 -4.23
N PHE A 160 -5.97 -11.23 -4.97
CA PHE A 160 -6.02 -11.21 -6.43
C PHE A 160 -7.24 -11.95 -6.97
N ALA A 161 -7.54 -13.12 -6.43
CA ALA A 161 -8.75 -13.87 -6.80
C ALA A 161 -10.04 -13.10 -6.48
N HIS A 162 -10.10 -12.46 -5.30
CA HIS A 162 -11.24 -11.64 -4.88
C HIS A 162 -11.49 -10.46 -5.84
N CYS A 163 -10.43 -9.83 -6.33
CA CYS A 163 -10.51 -8.74 -7.31
C CYS A 163 -10.69 -9.23 -8.77
N GLY A 164 -10.96 -10.52 -9.00
CA GLY A 164 -11.18 -11.06 -10.33
C GLY A 164 -9.90 -11.41 -11.12
N TYR A 165 -8.75 -11.50 -10.47
CA TYR A 165 -7.46 -11.89 -11.08
C TYR A 165 -7.01 -13.27 -10.57
N PRO A 166 -7.66 -14.37 -10.96
CA PRO A 166 -7.31 -15.70 -10.48
C PRO A 166 -5.88 -16.05 -10.87
N ALA A 167 -5.15 -16.67 -9.94
CA ALA A 167 -3.86 -17.25 -10.26
C ALA A 167 -4.08 -18.44 -11.20
N GLN A 168 -3.65 -18.34 -12.45
CA GLN A 168 -3.62 -19.52 -13.32
C GLN A 168 -2.61 -20.51 -12.73
N PRO A 169 -2.97 -21.78 -12.53
CA PRO A 169 -2.00 -22.81 -12.25
C PRO A 169 -1.01 -22.86 -13.42
N ARG A 170 0.27 -22.81 -13.12
CA ARG A 170 1.32 -23.13 -14.09
C ARG A 170 1.40 -24.61 -14.29
#